data_b8c9a4985384ed5d8e7ad7fcda251925
#
_entry.id   b8c9a4985384ed5d8e7ad7fcda251925
#
_cell.length_a   1.000
_cell.length_b   1.000
_cell.length_c   1.000
_cell.angle_alpha   90.00
_cell.angle_beta   90.00
_cell.angle_gamma   90.00
#
_symmetry.space_group_name_H-M   'P 1'
#
loop_
_entity.id
_entity.type
_entity.pdbx_description
1 polymer ?
#
loop_
_entity_poly.entity_id
_entity_poly.type
_entity_poly.pdbx_seq_one_letter_code
_entity_poly.pdbx_strand_id
1 'polypeptide(L)'
;MKREIESVLFNEEKHEYWYTEGNVRKRLYGITGAIAKLLGKFFPENDACMLARMYGTDVHKEVENYFNNGNKELSTESGKWIVENINEFIKVNNIKVKDVKSELLISDFIGTASKIDIVITSLDGNAFLFDIKTGNFDRPYCSLQLSCYKYLFELCYDIKVCGLYVLHTKTKKRFHIIEQDKERVLKLLEMNKNQVALDLK
;
A
#
# COMPACT_ATOMS: atom_id res chain seq x y z
N MET A 1 -26.09 2.14 0.90
CA MET A 1 -25.32 3.38 0.67
C MET A 1 -23.93 2.97 0.25
N LYS A 2 -23.42 3.42 -0.90
CA LYS A 2 -22.05 3.11 -1.35
C LYS A 2 -21.12 3.90 -0.42
N ARG A 3 -20.20 3.23 0.27
CA ARG A 3 -19.20 3.87 1.12
C ARG A 3 -18.17 4.53 0.23
N GLU A 4 -17.76 5.75 0.55
CA GLU A 4 -16.83 6.52 -0.27
C GLU A 4 -15.48 6.60 0.43
N ILE A 5 -14.41 6.36 -0.30
CA ILE A 5 -13.04 6.37 0.25
C ILE A 5 -12.66 7.76 0.81
N GLU A 6 -13.30 8.82 0.33
CA GLU A 6 -13.14 10.20 0.81
C GLU A 6 -13.58 10.39 2.27
N SER A 7 -14.40 9.47 2.81
CA SER A 7 -14.78 9.44 4.23
C SER A 7 -13.68 8.88 5.14
N VAL A 8 -12.58 8.38 4.57
CA VAL A 8 -11.41 7.89 5.30
C VAL A 8 -10.33 8.96 5.27
N LEU A 9 -9.91 9.41 6.44
CA LEU A 9 -8.86 10.41 6.60
C LEU A 9 -7.59 9.75 7.13
N PHE A 10 -6.45 10.13 6.58
CA PHE A 10 -5.13 9.73 7.08
C PHE A 10 -4.46 10.90 7.78
N ASN A 11 -4.05 10.70 9.03
CA ASN A 11 -3.24 11.66 9.79
C ASN A 11 -1.76 11.24 9.64
N GLU A 12 -0.97 12.03 8.91
CA GLU A 12 0.45 11.73 8.65
C GLU A 12 1.31 11.76 9.92
N GLU A 13 1.09 12.74 10.82
CA GLU A 13 1.90 12.91 12.03
C GLU A 13 1.78 11.73 12.99
N LYS A 14 0.56 11.19 13.14
CA LYS A 14 0.26 10.07 14.04
C LYS A 14 0.23 8.72 13.33
N HIS A 15 0.33 8.72 11.99
CA HIS A 15 0.17 7.54 11.14
C HIS A 15 -1.12 6.77 11.45
N GLU A 16 -2.25 7.49 11.50
CA GLU A 16 -3.55 6.98 11.90
C GLU A 16 -4.58 7.17 10.78
N TYR A 17 -5.44 6.17 10.63
CA TYR A 17 -6.59 6.23 9.71
C TYR A 17 -7.88 6.42 10.52
N TRP A 18 -8.74 7.31 10.04
CA TRP A 18 -10.03 7.60 10.66
C TRP A 18 -11.14 7.53 9.63
N TYR A 19 -12.20 6.82 9.96
CA TYR A 19 -13.41 6.74 9.15
C TYR A 19 -14.56 7.45 9.84
N THR A 20 -15.32 8.25 9.09
CA THR A 20 -16.48 8.98 9.60
C THR A 20 -17.73 8.54 8.82
N GLU A 21 -18.74 8.08 9.53
CA GLU A 21 -20.05 7.71 8.99
C GLU A 21 -21.15 8.41 9.81
N GLY A 22 -21.80 9.42 9.22
CA GLY A 22 -22.69 10.32 9.95
C GLY A 22 -21.97 11.04 11.09
N ASN A 23 -22.44 10.86 12.32
CA ASN A 23 -21.85 11.45 13.53
C ASN A 23 -20.82 10.50 14.22
N VAL A 24 -20.57 9.33 13.67
CA VAL A 24 -19.67 8.34 14.27
C VAL A 24 -18.30 8.43 13.59
N ARG A 25 -17.27 8.67 14.40
CA ARG A 25 -15.87 8.63 13.97
C ARG A 25 -15.19 7.46 14.67
N LYS A 26 -14.53 6.61 13.89
CA LYS A 26 -13.78 5.47 14.41
C LYS A 26 -12.38 5.40 13.80
N ARG A 27 -11.42 4.89 14.59
CA ARG A 27 -10.09 4.59 14.13
C ARG A 27 -10.09 3.29 13.32
N LEU A 28 -9.33 3.29 12.22
CA LEU A 28 -9.04 2.08 11.43
C LEU A 28 -7.56 1.71 11.60
N TYR A 29 -7.23 0.45 11.40
CA TYR A 29 -5.89 -0.08 11.60
C TYR A 29 -5.20 -0.41 10.29
N GLY A 30 -3.89 -0.11 10.20
CA GLY A 30 -3.06 -0.46 9.05
C GLY A 30 -2.88 -1.97 8.92
N ILE A 31 -2.81 -2.45 7.69
CA ILE A 31 -2.64 -3.89 7.41
C ILE A 31 -1.26 -4.41 7.85
N THR A 32 -0.24 -3.57 7.79
CA THR A 32 1.15 -3.94 8.12
C THR A 32 1.32 -4.39 9.56
N GLY A 33 0.63 -3.74 10.50
CA GLY A 33 0.61 -4.12 11.91
C GLY A 33 -0.03 -5.49 12.15
N ALA A 34 -1.16 -5.77 11.49
CA ALA A 34 -1.83 -7.07 11.57
C ALA A 34 -0.97 -8.20 11.00
N ILE A 35 -0.29 -7.97 9.86
CA ILE A 35 0.63 -8.94 9.27
C ILE A 35 1.82 -9.22 10.20
N ALA A 36 2.43 -8.17 10.77
CA ALA A 36 3.54 -8.34 11.69
C ALA A 36 3.14 -9.20 12.90
N LYS A 37 1.98 -8.92 13.49
CA LYS A 37 1.41 -9.71 14.61
C LYS A 37 1.14 -11.16 14.20
N LEU A 38 0.53 -11.39 13.03
CA LEU A 38 0.24 -12.74 12.54
C LEU A 38 1.50 -13.56 12.29
N LEU A 39 2.56 -12.94 11.76
CA LEU A 39 3.83 -13.60 11.46
C LEU A 39 4.82 -13.61 12.63
N GLY A 40 4.43 -13.13 13.81
CA GLY A 40 5.30 -13.04 14.99
C GLY A 40 6.54 -12.17 14.75
N LYS A 41 6.42 -11.13 13.89
CA LYS A 41 7.54 -10.27 13.54
C LYS A 41 7.64 -9.11 14.51
N PHE A 42 8.86 -8.89 14.98
CA PHE A 42 9.25 -7.73 15.77
C PHE A 42 10.20 -6.86 14.93
N PHE A 43 9.94 -5.58 14.89
CA PHE A 43 10.82 -4.62 14.24
C PHE A 43 11.61 -3.88 15.33
N PRO A 44 12.93 -4.07 15.41
CA PRO A 44 13.74 -3.45 16.44
C PRO A 44 13.75 -1.91 16.28
N GLU A 45 13.76 -1.22 17.41
CA GLU A 45 13.91 0.23 17.48
C GLU A 45 15.36 0.54 17.85
N ASN A 46 16.19 0.80 16.87
CA ASN A 46 17.54 1.32 17.01
C ASN A 46 17.83 2.37 15.94
N ASP A 47 18.90 3.13 16.12
CA ASP A 47 19.25 4.26 15.25
C ASP A 47 19.38 3.84 13.78
N ALA A 48 19.96 2.69 13.50
CA ALA A 48 20.10 2.19 12.13
C ALA A 48 18.74 1.88 11.48
N CYS A 49 17.81 1.30 12.25
CA CYS A 49 16.44 1.05 11.78
C CYS A 49 15.66 2.36 11.59
N MET A 50 15.88 3.35 12.47
CA MET A 50 15.26 4.66 12.36
C MET A 50 15.74 5.37 11.07
N LEU A 51 17.05 5.43 10.82
CA LEU A 51 17.61 6.01 9.61
C LEU A 51 17.12 5.32 8.34
N ALA A 52 17.02 3.98 8.36
CA ALA A 52 16.47 3.21 7.23
C ALA A 52 14.98 3.52 6.98
N ARG A 53 14.18 3.74 8.04
CA ARG A 53 12.77 4.16 7.92
C ARG A 53 12.66 5.56 7.34
N MET A 54 13.47 6.52 7.84
CA MET A 54 13.50 7.89 7.31
C MET A 54 13.83 7.89 5.81
N TYR A 55 14.90 7.20 5.42
CA TYR A 55 15.24 7.06 4.00
C TYR A 55 14.09 6.44 3.19
N GLY A 56 13.43 5.41 3.72
CA GLY A 56 12.27 4.81 3.07
C GLY A 56 11.14 5.84 2.88
N THR A 57 10.81 6.60 3.93
CA THR A 57 9.78 7.65 3.88
C THR A 57 10.11 8.71 2.84
N ASP A 58 11.37 9.17 2.76
CA ASP A 58 11.80 10.16 1.77
C ASP A 58 11.63 9.65 0.34
N VAL A 59 12.01 8.38 0.09
CA VAL A 59 11.83 7.74 -1.23
C VAL A 59 10.35 7.64 -1.61
N HIS A 60 9.48 7.22 -0.68
CA HIS A 60 8.03 7.16 -0.93
C HIS A 60 7.45 8.54 -1.23
N LYS A 61 7.85 9.57 -0.46
CA LYS A 61 7.40 10.94 -0.65
C LYS A 61 7.84 11.53 -1.99
N GLU A 62 9.06 11.25 -2.41
CA GLU A 62 9.59 11.65 -3.70
C GLU A 62 8.81 11.02 -4.87
N VAL A 63 8.51 9.72 -4.77
CA VAL A 63 7.71 8.97 -5.75
C VAL A 63 6.26 9.47 -5.78
N GLU A 64 5.67 9.74 -4.60
CA GLU A 64 4.34 10.35 -4.49
C GLU A 64 4.29 11.70 -5.20
N ASN A 65 5.23 12.58 -4.93
CA ASN A 65 5.30 13.90 -5.56
C ASN A 65 5.45 13.80 -7.09
N TYR A 66 6.22 12.82 -7.56
CA TYR A 66 6.39 12.57 -8.99
C TYR A 66 5.09 12.18 -9.69
N PHE A 67 4.35 11.21 -9.14
CA PHE A 67 3.15 10.68 -9.79
C PHE A 67 1.90 11.51 -9.51
N ASN A 68 1.70 12.00 -8.28
CA ASN A 68 0.48 12.68 -7.89
C ASN A 68 0.52 14.19 -8.16
N ASN A 69 1.67 14.85 -7.95
CA ASN A 69 1.78 16.31 -7.94
C ASN A 69 2.50 16.87 -9.17
N GLY A 70 2.98 16.00 -10.08
CA GLY A 70 3.68 16.40 -11.30
C GLY A 70 5.09 16.96 -11.07
N ASN A 71 5.63 16.90 -9.85
CA ASN A 71 7.02 17.25 -9.58
C ASN A 71 7.94 16.16 -10.12
N LYS A 72 8.71 16.49 -11.17
CA LYS A 72 9.61 15.56 -11.86
C LYS A 72 11.02 15.51 -11.30
N GLU A 73 11.31 16.24 -10.24
CA GLU A 73 12.60 16.21 -9.57
C GLU A 73 12.71 14.97 -8.69
N LEU A 74 13.73 14.16 -8.95
CA LEU A 74 14.07 12.95 -8.22
C LEU A 74 15.50 13.09 -7.71
N SER A 75 15.66 13.18 -6.40
CA SER A 75 16.96 13.37 -5.73
C SER A 75 17.65 12.04 -5.42
N THR A 76 16.85 11.02 -5.06
CA THR A 76 17.40 9.72 -4.67
C THR A 76 17.58 8.78 -5.87
N GLU A 77 18.64 7.97 -5.82
CA GLU A 77 18.83 6.89 -6.81
C GLU A 77 17.72 5.83 -6.75
N SER A 78 17.11 5.64 -5.57
CA SER A 78 15.97 4.75 -5.41
C SER A 78 14.73 5.29 -6.10
N GLY A 79 14.42 6.58 -5.94
CA GLY A 79 13.29 7.23 -6.61
C GLY A 79 13.42 7.20 -8.14
N LYS A 80 14.59 7.54 -8.65
CA LYS A 80 14.90 7.46 -10.09
C LYS A 80 14.66 6.06 -10.64
N TRP A 81 15.25 5.06 -9.99
CA TRP A 81 15.10 3.66 -10.41
C TRP A 81 13.64 3.19 -10.38
N ILE A 82 12.86 3.58 -9.34
CA ILE A 82 11.45 3.21 -9.23
C ILE A 82 10.66 3.77 -10.43
N VAL A 83 10.84 5.06 -10.73
CA VAL A 83 10.13 5.72 -11.84
C VAL A 83 10.51 5.11 -13.19
N GLU A 84 11.80 4.87 -13.43
CA GLU A 84 12.28 4.20 -14.63
C GLU A 84 11.69 2.80 -14.76
N ASN A 85 11.65 2.02 -13.67
CA ASN A 85 11.10 0.68 -13.67
C ASN A 85 9.59 0.64 -13.93
N ILE A 86 8.82 1.59 -13.40
CA ILE A 86 7.39 1.75 -13.70
C ILE A 86 7.18 2.08 -15.17
N ASN A 87 7.94 3.03 -15.72
CA ASN A 87 7.85 3.39 -17.14
C ASN A 87 8.22 2.23 -18.07
N GLU A 88 9.28 1.47 -17.72
CA GLU A 88 9.66 0.25 -18.44
C GLU A 88 8.55 -0.80 -18.37
N PHE A 89 7.96 -1.03 -17.19
CA PHE A 89 6.85 -1.97 -17.00
C PHE A 89 5.66 -1.63 -17.91
N ILE A 90 5.26 -0.37 -17.95
CA ILE A 90 4.19 0.12 -18.83
C ILE A 90 4.51 -0.17 -20.30
N LYS A 91 5.73 0.17 -20.73
CA LYS A 91 6.18 0.00 -22.12
C LYS A 91 6.24 -1.48 -22.53
N VAL A 92 6.89 -2.33 -21.73
CA VAL A 92 7.09 -3.75 -22.05
C VAL A 92 5.77 -4.51 -22.10
N ASN A 93 4.81 -4.16 -21.24
CA ASN A 93 3.49 -4.81 -21.20
C ASN A 93 2.45 -4.13 -22.10
N ASN A 94 2.83 -3.13 -22.90
CA ASN A 94 1.93 -2.37 -23.78
C ASN A 94 0.68 -1.84 -23.06
N ILE A 95 0.83 -1.38 -21.82
CA ILE A 95 -0.28 -0.90 -20.99
C ILE A 95 -0.75 0.45 -21.51
N LYS A 96 -2.01 0.54 -21.95
CA LYS A 96 -2.67 1.82 -22.22
C LYS A 96 -3.07 2.46 -20.90
N VAL A 97 -2.18 3.29 -20.37
CA VAL A 97 -2.33 3.90 -19.04
C VAL A 97 -3.52 4.86 -19.03
N LYS A 98 -4.41 4.68 -18.07
CA LYS A 98 -5.44 5.65 -17.67
C LYS A 98 -4.89 6.60 -16.62
N ASP A 99 -4.26 6.06 -15.56
CA ASP A 99 -3.71 6.81 -14.45
C ASP A 99 -2.59 6.04 -13.74
N VAL A 100 -1.65 6.76 -13.13
CA VAL A 100 -0.67 6.23 -12.17
C VAL A 100 -0.80 7.06 -10.90
N LYS A 101 -1.15 6.41 -9.79
CA LYS A 101 -1.27 7.03 -8.47
C LYS A 101 -0.28 6.43 -7.50
N SER A 102 0.25 7.27 -6.62
CA SER A 102 1.06 6.84 -5.48
C SER A 102 0.33 7.12 -4.17
N GLU A 103 0.64 6.36 -3.11
CA GLU A 103 0.04 6.48 -1.78
C GLU A 103 -1.50 6.43 -1.82
N LEU A 104 -2.05 5.56 -2.68
CA LEU A 104 -3.48 5.46 -2.91
C LEU A 104 -4.19 4.81 -1.72
N LEU A 105 -5.12 5.54 -1.11
CA LEU A 105 -5.87 5.11 0.06
C LEU A 105 -6.86 4.00 -0.29
N ILE A 106 -6.91 2.97 0.56
CA ILE A 106 -7.83 1.82 0.48
C ILE A 106 -8.39 1.49 1.86
N SER A 107 -9.61 0.94 1.92
CA SER A 107 -10.25 0.58 3.19
C SER A 107 -11.36 -0.45 3.01
N ASP A 108 -11.64 -1.25 4.07
CA ASP A 108 -12.89 -2.01 4.20
C ASP A 108 -14.00 -1.18 4.87
N PHE A 109 -13.69 0.02 5.35
CA PHE A 109 -14.58 0.92 6.10
C PHE A 109 -15.09 0.32 7.42
N ILE A 110 -14.52 -0.78 7.88
CA ILE A 110 -14.93 -1.53 9.06
C ILE A 110 -13.85 -1.53 10.12
N GLY A 111 -12.66 -1.99 9.76
CA GLY A 111 -11.53 -2.13 10.67
C GLY A 111 -10.19 -1.77 10.06
N THR A 112 -10.08 -1.78 8.73
CA THR A 112 -8.80 -1.66 8.05
C THR A 112 -8.77 -0.50 7.07
N ALA A 113 -7.66 0.26 7.10
CA ALA A 113 -7.28 1.18 6.03
C ALA A 113 -5.78 1.08 5.79
N SER A 114 -5.35 1.38 4.58
CA SER A 114 -3.94 1.41 4.21
C SER A 114 -3.73 2.30 2.99
N LYS A 115 -2.47 2.50 2.60
CA LYS A 115 -2.11 3.15 1.35
C LYS A 115 -1.31 2.17 0.50
N ILE A 116 -1.53 2.19 -0.81
CA ILE A 116 -0.76 1.43 -1.79
C ILE A 116 0.30 2.35 -2.38
N ASP A 117 1.55 1.92 -2.37
CA ASP A 117 2.67 2.77 -2.78
C ASP A 117 2.54 3.24 -4.22
N ILE A 118 2.24 2.33 -5.19
CA ILE A 118 1.96 2.71 -6.58
C ILE A 118 0.85 1.83 -7.16
N VAL A 119 -0.08 2.46 -7.85
CA VAL A 119 -1.15 1.82 -8.61
C VAL A 119 -1.11 2.33 -10.05
N ILE A 120 -1.04 1.41 -11.00
CA ILE A 120 -1.25 1.70 -12.43
C ILE A 120 -2.65 1.22 -12.78
N THR A 121 -3.50 2.10 -13.31
CA THR A 121 -4.77 1.70 -13.93
C THR A 121 -4.69 1.85 -15.43
N SER A 122 -5.23 0.88 -16.15
CA SER A 122 -5.28 0.88 -17.62
C SER A 122 -6.65 1.31 -18.14
N LEU A 123 -6.69 1.76 -19.39
CA LEU A 123 -7.94 2.07 -20.11
C LEU A 123 -8.83 0.85 -20.28
N ASP A 124 -8.25 -0.35 -20.21
CA ASP A 124 -8.98 -1.63 -20.33
C ASP A 124 -9.64 -2.06 -19.00
N GLY A 125 -9.60 -1.21 -17.96
CA GLY A 125 -10.21 -1.49 -16.66
C GLY A 125 -9.42 -2.47 -15.80
N ASN A 126 -8.12 -2.61 -16.01
CA ASN A 126 -7.22 -3.43 -15.20
C ASN A 126 -6.34 -2.55 -14.30
N ALA A 127 -5.88 -3.12 -13.17
CA ALA A 127 -4.92 -2.46 -12.29
C ALA A 127 -3.72 -3.36 -11.99
N PHE A 128 -2.59 -2.70 -11.69
CA PHE A 128 -1.34 -3.33 -11.25
C PHE A 128 -0.87 -2.61 -9.98
N LEU A 129 -0.62 -3.37 -8.92
CA LEU A 129 -0.23 -2.84 -7.63
C LEU A 129 1.25 -3.09 -7.36
N PHE A 130 1.92 -2.07 -6.86
CA PHE A 130 3.34 -2.13 -6.51
C PHE A 130 3.56 -1.67 -5.08
N ASP A 131 4.43 -2.38 -4.39
CA ASP A 131 4.91 -2.07 -3.05
C ASP A 131 6.42 -1.79 -3.12
N ILE A 132 6.88 -0.71 -2.52
CA ILE A 132 8.27 -0.27 -2.52
C ILE A 132 8.98 -0.80 -1.27
N LYS A 133 10.12 -1.43 -1.46
CA LYS A 133 10.99 -1.89 -0.37
C LYS A 133 12.39 -1.32 -0.52
N THR A 134 12.73 -0.35 0.34
CA THR A 134 14.07 0.23 0.44
C THR A 134 14.97 -0.53 1.41
N GLY A 135 14.38 -1.35 2.28
CA GLY A 135 15.03 -2.18 3.29
C GLY A 135 15.14 -3.65 2.88
N ASN A 136 14.94 -4.53 3.85
CA ASN A 136 14.92 -5.96 3.62
C ASN A 136 13.61 -6.40 2.94
N PHE A 137 13.72 -7.35 2.02
CA PHE A 137 12.60 -7.94 1.32
C PHE A 137 12.22 -9.28 1.94
N ASP A 138 11.03 -9.35 2.50
CA ASP A 138 10.43 -10.56 3.06
C ASP A 138 9.24 -10.98 2.18
N ARG A 139 9.44 -12.02 1.36
CA ARG A 139 8.42 -12.46 0.39
C ARG A 139 7.10 -12.87 1.04
N PRO A 140 7.05 -13.68 2.12
CA PRO A 140 5.81 -14.03 2.82
C PRO A 140 5.04 -12.80 3.33
N TYR A 141 5.75 -11.84 3.92
CA TYR A 141 5.16 -10.60 4.40
C TYR A 141 4.56 -9.78 3.26
N CYS A 142 5.33 -9.53 2.20
CA CYS A 142 4.89 -8.74 1.05
C CYS A 142 3.75 -9.42 0.28
N SER A 143 3.74 -10.76 0.24
CA SER A 143 2.66 -11.53 -0.40
C SER A 143 1.33 -11.32 0.34
N LEU A 144 1.33 -11.38 1.67
CA LEU A 144 0.13 -11.08 2.47
C LEU A 144 -0.29 -9.61 2.31
N GLN A 145 0.67 -8.67 2.37
CA GLN A 145 0.42 -7.24 2.24
C GLN A 145 -0.27 -6.91 0.91
N LEU A 146 0.33 -7.32 -0.21
CA LEU A 146 -0.21 -7.06 -1.54
C LEU A 146 -1.53 -7.78 -1.81
N SER A 147 -1.74 -8.98 -1.24
CA SER A 147 -3.02 -9.68 -1.36
C SER A 147 -4.14 -8.96 -0.61
N CYS A 148 -3.86 -8.40 0.57
CA CYS A 148 -4.80 -7.54 1.28
C CYS A 148 -5.06 -6.24 0.51
N TYR A 149 -4.02 -5.64 -0.05
CA TYR A 149 -4.15 -4.44 -0.89
C TYR A 149 -5.03 -4.69 -2.10
N LYS A 150 -4.83 -5.81 -2.80
CA LYS A 150 -5.70 -6.23 -3.91
C LYS A 150 -7.16 -6.31 -3.47
N TYR A 151 -7.43 -7.05 -2.40
CA TYR A 151 -8.80 -7.22 -1.90
C TYR A 151 -9.47 -5.88 -1.56
N LEU A 152 -8.77 -5.01 -0.83
CA LEU A 152 -9.30 -3.70 -0.45
C LEU A 152 -9.42 -2.75 -1.65
N PHE A 153 -8.49 -2.80 -2.59
CA PHE A 153 -8.53 -1.98 -3.80
C PHE A 153 -9.73 -2.36 -4.70
N GLU A 154 -9.94 -3.65 -4.94
CA GLU A 154 -11.08 -4.14 -5.71
C GLU A 154 -12.42 -3.78 -5.02
N LEU A 155 -12.44 -3.80 -3.68
CA LEU A 155 -13.61 -3.37 -2.89
C LEU A 155 -13.90 -1.87 -3.03
N CYS A 156 -12.87 -1.01 -3.02
CA CYS A 156 -13.02 0.45 -3.08
C CYS A 156 -13.34 0.97 -4.48
N TYR A 157 -12.65 0.44 -5.49
CA TYR A 157 -12.60 1.05 -6.82
C TYR A 157 -13.34 0.26 -7.88
N ASP A 158 -13.74 -0.98 -7.62
CA ASP A 158 -14.44 -1.88 -8.57
C ASP A 158 -13.62 -2.08 -9.87
N ILE A 159 -12.28 -2.16 -9.72
CA ILE A 159 -11.31 -2.37 -10.80
C ILE A 159 -10.54 -3.65 -10.50
N LYS A 160 -10.43 -4.54 -11.49
CA LYS A 160 -9.74 -5.82 -11.38
C LYS A 160 -8.22 -5.62 -11.28
N VAL A 161 -7.58 -6.23 -10.28
CA VAL A 161 -6.13 -6.28 -10.15
C VAL A 161 -5.56 -7.48 -10.88
N CYS A 162 -4.68 -7.22 -11.86
CA CYS A 162 -4.07 -8.23 -12.72
C CYS A 162 -2.62 -8.58 -12.34
N GLY A 163 -1.98 -7.82 -11.49
CA GLY A 163 -0.60 -8.11 -11.06
C GLY A 163 -0.23 -7.43 -9.76
N LEU A 164 0.59 -8.15 -8.97
CA LEU A 164 1.12 -7.71 -7.69
C LEU A 164 2.65 -7.73 -7.75
N TYR A 165 3.30 -6.63 -7.42
CA TYR A 165 4.75 -6.48 -7.58
C TYR A 165 5.39 -5.83 -6.38
N VAL A 166 6.62 -6.25 -6.07
CA VAL A 166 7.52 -5.53 -5.15
C VAL A 166 8.65 -4.91 -5.94
N LEU A 167 8.89 -3.64 -5.72
CA LEU A 167 10.05 -2.90 -6.20
C LEU A 167 11.11 -2.84 -5.08
N HIS A 168 12.13 -3.69 -5.18
CA HIS A 168 13.19 -3.77 -4.17
C HIS A 168 14.41 -2.96 -4.60
N THR A 169 14.59 -1.76 -4.05
CA THR A 169 15.57 -0.78 -4.51
C THR A 169 17.01 -1.22 -4.28
N LYS A 170 17.31 -1.94 -3.17
CA LYS A 170 18.68 -2.43 -2.89
C LYS A 170 19.22 -3.37 -3.96
N THR A 171 18.37 -4.22 -4.52
CA THR A 171 18.78 -5.17 -5.56
C THR A 171 18.44 -4.69 -6.97
N LYS A 172 17.75 -3.55 -7.08
CA LYS A 172 17.19 -3.02 -8.33
C LYS A 172 16.43 -4.10 -9.10
N LYS A 173 15.52 -4.80 -8.40
CA LYS A 173 14.70 -5.88 -8.98
C LYS A 173 13.23 -5.64 -8.70
N ARG A 174 12.40 -5.93 -9.71
CA ARG A 174 10.96 -6.08 -9.60
C ARG A 174 10.62 -7.55 -9.42
N PHE A 175 9.89 -7.87 -8.35
CA PHE A 175 9.44 -9.22 -8.07
C PHE A 175 7.95 -9.33 -8.30
N HIS A 176 7.53 -10.24 -9.16
CA HIS A 176 6.13 -10.65 -9.23
C HIS A 176 5.76 -11.44 -7.98
N ILE A 177 4.64 -11.11 -7.37
CA ILE A 177 4.16 -11.69 -6.12
C ILE A 177 2.94 -12.56 -6.40
N ILE A 178 2.98 -13.77 -5.89
CA ILE A 178 1.84 -14.70 -5.95
C ILE A 178 0.84 -14.29 -4.85
N GLU A 179 -0.41 -14.17 -5.23
CA GLU A 179 -1.50 -13.87 -4.31
C GLU A 179 -1.66 -14.99 -3.27
N GLN A 180 -1.92 -14.61 -2.02
CA GLN A 180 -2.30 -15.54 -0.96
C GLN A 180 -3.78 -15.89 -1.08
N ASP A 181 -4.17 -17.02 -0.47
CA ASP A 181 -5.55 -17.40 -0.48
C ASP A 181 -6.44 -16.39 0.30
N LYS A 182 -7.70 -16.32 -0.12
CA LYS A 182 -8.65 -15.34 0.40
C LYS A 182 -8.93 -15.53 1.91
N GLU A 183 -8.84 -16.74 2.42
CA GLU A 183 -9.10 -17.02 3.84
C GLU A 183 -8.07 -16.34 4.73
N ARG A 184 -6.78 -16.38 4.35
CA ARG A 184 -5.70 -15.68 5.07
C ARG A 184 -5.89 -14.16 5.04
N VAL A 185 -6.31 -13.61 3.92
CA VAL A 185 -6.63 -12.18 3.79
C VAL A 185 -7.77 -11.79 4.73
N LEU A 186 -8.89 -12.52 4.69
CA LEU A 186 -10.05 -12.25 5.53
C LEU A 186 -9.73 -12.37 7.02
N LYS A 187 -8.89 -13.33 7.43
CA LYS A 187 -8.43 -13.45 8.81
C LYS A 187 -7.68 -12.20 9.29
N LEU A 188 -6.83 -11.62 8.46
CA LEU A 188 -6.12 -10.36 8.80
C LEU A 188 -7.08 -9.18 8.96
N LEU A 189 -8.06 -9.05 8.07
CA LEU A 189 -9.07 -7.99 8.17
C LEU A 189 -9.93 -8.15 9.41
N GLU A 190 -10.30 -9.39 9.78
CA GLU A 190 -11.05 -9.68 11.00
C GLU A 190 -10.25 -9.33 12.27
N MET A 191 -8.92 -9.50 12.28
CA MET A 191 -8.07 -9.07 13.40
C MET A 191 -8.20 -7.56 13.64
N ASN A 192 -8.15 -6.75 12.59
CA ASN A 192 -8.28 -5.30 12.68
C ASN A 192 -9.71 -4.89 13.10
N LYS A 193 -10.73 -5.53 12.56
CA LYS A 193 -12.13 -5.30 12.95
C LYS A 193 -12.34 -5.56 14.44
N ASN A 194 -11.78 -6.66 14.96
CA ASN A 194 -11.88 -7.00 16.38
C ASN A 194 -11.16 -5.97 17.26
N GLN A 195 -10.05 -5.40 16.79
CA GLN A 195 -9.35 -4.32 17.51
C GLN A 195 -10.22 -3.07 17.60
N VAL A 196 -10.88 -2.66 16.50
CA VAL A 196 -11.85 -1.53 16.52
C VAL A 196 -12.97 -1.76 17.53
N ALA A 197 -13.51 -2.98 17.59
CA ALA A 197 -14.57 -3.33 18.53
C ALA A 197 -14.12 -3.27 19.99
N LEU A 198 -12.83 -3.47 20.28
CA LEU A 198 -12.25 -3.32 21.62
C LEU A 198 -12.08 -1.84 22.01
N ASP A 199 -11.70 -0.99 21.05
CA ASP A 199 -11.48 0.43 21.29
C ASP A 199 -12.77 1.24 21.52
N LEU A 200 -13.92 0.67 21.11
CA LEU A 200 -15.24 1.30 21.28
C LEU A 200 -15.94 0.92 22.59
N LYS A 201 -15.34 0.07 23.42
CA LYS A 201 -15.84 -0.33 24.75
C LYS A 201 -15.23 0.52 25.85
#